data_9117f630aa6478b887d723424fa27404
#
_entry.id   9117f630aa6478b887d723424fa27404
#
_cell.length_a   1.000
_cell.length_b   1.000
_cell.length_c   1.000
_cell.angle_alpha   90.00
_cell.angle_beta   90.00
_cell.angle_gamma   90.00
#
_symmetry.space_group_name_H-M   'P 1'
#
loop_
_entity.id
_entity.type
_entity.pdbx_description
1 polymer ?
#
loop_
_entity_poly.entity_id
_entity_poly.type
_entity_poly.pdbx_seq_one_letter_code
_entity_poly.pdbx_strand_id
1 'polypeptide(L)'
;MKTKYTVITGASSGIGKAVALKFAERNKNLILIARRKNFLEDLKSEILNKNPNLDILVIDFDLTDVGKIPELYSKFNNYHIETLINNAGFGMYGDVKEQPLNKILDMLHLNVEALTLLSSSYVKDYYNEKGSQLINISSAGGYTIVPNGIVYCATKFYVNAFTEGLALELKQNNAQLKAKVLAPAATKTNFGNVATGKTDFDYDKSYPNYHTSEEMADFLIQLYESDKTVGYISRETFEFDLSDGFFQNAFSSKNNVKF
;
A
#
# COMPACT_ATOMS: atom_id res chain seq x y z
N MET A 1 -23.09 -8.37 15.03
CA MET A 1 -21.95 -8.43 14.06
C MET A 1 -20.76 -7.77 14.72
N LYS A 2 -19.54 -8.30 14.55
CA LYS A 2 -18.33 -7.62 15.06
C LYS A 2 -18.14 -6.32 14.31
N THR A 3 -17.72 -5.27 15.02
CA THR A 3 -17.36 -3.98 14.41
C THR A 3 -16.19 -4.17 13.45
N LYS A 4 -16.32 -3.68 12.22
CA LYS A 4 -15.34 -3.84 11.15
C LYS A 4 -14.40 -2.65 11.08
N TYR A 5 -13.13 -2.90 10.79
CA TYR A 5 -12.09 -1.89 10.69
C TYR A 5 -11.32 -1.97 9.37
N THR A 6 -10.83 -0.84 8.93
CA THR A 6 -9.82 -0.73 7.88
C THR A 6 -8.50 -0.34 8.51
N VAL A 7 -7.47 -1.15 8.32
CA VAL A 7 -6.09 -0.87 8.74
C VAL A 7 -5.36 -0.15 7.61
N ILE A 8 -4.70 0.96 7.93
CA ILE A 8 -3.94 1.76 6.94
C ILE A 8 -2.54 2.01 7.50
N THR A 9 -1.52 1.49 6.82
CA THR A 9 -0.13 1.81 7.16
C THR A 9 0.35 3.06 6.44
N GLY A 10 1.27 3.82 7.06
CA GLY A 10 1.74 5.09 6.50
C GLY A 10 0.67 6.18 6.48
N ALA A 11 -0.30 6.13 7.40
CA ALA A 11 -1.47 7.01 7.43
C ALA A 11 -1.18 8.47 7.83
N SER A 12 0.05 8.80 8.25
CA SER A 12 0.37 10.14 8.78
C SER A 12 0.51 11.25 7.73
N SER A 13 0.52 10.92 6.44
CA SER A 13 0.67 11.90 5.35
C SER A 13 0.37 11.31 3.97
N GLY A 14 0.30 12.17 2.95
CA GLY A 14 0.19 11.78 1.54
C GLY A 14 -1.00 10.87 1.26
N ILE A 15 -0.81 9.88 0.41
CA ILE A 15 -1.86 8.94 -0.02
C ILE A 15 -2.52 8.26 1.18
N GLY A 16 -1.74 7.80 2.18
CA GLY A 16 -2.31 7.12 3.36
C GLY A 16 -3.24 7.99 4.19
N LYS A 17 -2.92 9.29 4.36
CA LYS A 17 -3.82 10.26 5.02
C LYS A 17 -5.09 10.47 4.20
N ALA A 18 -4.97 10.71 2.90
CA ALA A 18 -6.12 10.94 2.03
C ALA A 18 -7.04 9.71 1.96
N VAL A 19 -6.46 8.51 1.89
CA VAL A 19 -7.22 7.23 1.95
C VAL A 19 -7.97 7.08 3.28
N ALA A 20 -7.34 7.41 4.41
CA ALA A 20 -8.00 7.37 5.71
C ALA A 20 -9.24 8.28 5.75
N LEU A 21 -9.13 9.50 5.21
CA LEU A 21 -10.26 10.43 5.10
C LEU A 21 -11.39 9.86 4.23
N LYS A 22 -11.06 9.27 3.07
CA LYS A 22 -12.06 8.67 2.15
C LYS A 22 -12.78 7.45 2.77
N PHE A 23 -12.08 6.61 3.54
CA PHE A 23 -12.70 5.50 4.26
C PHE A 23 -13.56 5.99 5.44
N ALA A 24 -13.14 7.05 6.13
CA ALA A 24 -13.96 7.68 7.18
C ALA A 24 -15.26 8.26 6.62
N GLU A 25 -15.24 8.91 5.45
CA GLU A 25 -16.43 9.40 4.74
C GLU A 25 -17.41 8.26 4.39
N ARG A 26 -16.91 7.04 4.27
CA ARG A 26 -17.70 5.80 4.05
C ARG A 26 -18.13 5.12 5.36
N ASN A 27 -18.02 5.81 6.48
CA ASN A 27 -18.36 5.30 7.81
C ASN A 27 -17.56 4.03 8.21
N LYS A 28 -16.30 3.91 7.77
CA LYS A 28 -15.42 2.81 8.18
C LYS A 28 -14.63 3.20 9.42
N ASN A 29 -14.62 2.32 10.44
CA ASN A 29 -13.69 2.47 11.57
C ASN A 29 -12.27 2.19 11.10
N LEU A 30 -11.29 2.85 11.71
CA LEU A 30 -9.92 2.86 11.22
C LEU A 30 -8.92 2.43 12.28
N ILE A 31 -7.89 1.72 11.84
CA ILE A 31 -6.64 1.54 12.58
C ILE A 31 -5.54 2.21 11.76
N LEU A 32 -5.03 3.32 12.28
CA LEU A 32 -4.05 4.16 11.62
C LEU A 32 -2.66 3.88 12.15
N ILE A 33 -1.72 3.50 11.28
CA ILE A 33 -0.36 3.09 11.67
C ILE A 33 0.66 3.97 10.99
N ALA A 34 1.55 4.60 11.76
CA ALA A 34 2.74 5.31 11.28
C ALA A 34 3.69 5.60 12.46
N ARG A 35 4.91 6.06 12.16
CA ARG A 35 5.91 6.40 13.17
C ARG A 35 5.59 7.70 13.95
N ARG A 36 4.90 8.64 13.32
CA ARG A 36 4.65 9.98 13.89
C ARG A 36 3.27 10.01 14.54
N LYS A 37 3.23 9.73 15.85
CA LYS A 37 2.00 9.64 16.62
C LYS A 37 1.15 10.92 16.57
N ASN A 38 1.79 12.09 16.73
CA ASN A 38 1.11 13.38 16.70
C ASN A 38 0.31 13.61 15.42
N PHE A 39 0.89 13.30 14.25
CA PHE A 39 0.17 13.42 12.97
C PHE A 39 -1.02 12.44 12.84
N LEU A 40 -0.93 11.26 13.48
CA LEU A 40 -2.05 10.32 13.53
C LEU A 40 -3.16 10.80 14.45
N GLU A 41 -2.83 11.38 15.60
CA GLU A 41 -3.83 11.96 16.52
C GLU A 41 -4.50 13.20 15.92
N ASP A 42 -3.75 14.03 15.19
CA ASP A 42 -4.31 15.16 14.44
C ASP A 42 -5.31 14.67 13.37
N LEU A 43 -4.94 13.63 12.60
CA LEU A 43 -5.81 13.00 11.61
C LEU A 43 -7.06 12.39 12.26
N LYS A 44 -6.89 11.67 13.37
CA LYS A 44 -8.02 11.16 14.16
C LYS A 44 -8.96 12.27 14.58
N SER A 45 -8.43 13.36 15.10
CA SER A 45 -9.21 14.53 15.52
C SER A 45 -9.95 15.17 14.34
N GLU A 46 -9.27 15.33 13.18
CA GLU A 46 -9.88 15.82 11.93
C GLU A 46 -11.08 14.97 11.50
N ILE A 47 -10.93 13.64 11.55
CA ILE A 47 -11.98 12.70 11.17
C ILE A 47 -13.15 12.75 12.16
N LEU A 48 -12.88 12.70 13.47
CA LEU A 48 -13.91 12.67 14.51
C LEU A 48 -14.70 13.97 14.60
N ASN A 49 -14.11 15.11 14.23
CA ASN A 49 -14.83 16.37 14.10
C ASN A 49 -15.91 16.33 13.01
N LYS A 50 -15.70 15.54 11.94
CA LYS A 50 -16.68 15.37 10.85
C LYS A 50 -17.63 14.20 11.10
N ASN A 51 -17.14 13.12 11.72
CA ASN A 51 -17.90 11.91 12.01
C ASN A 51 -17.55 11.36 13.41
N PRO A 52 -18.21 11.87 14.47
CA PRO A 52 -17.90 11.53 15.86
C PRO A 52 -18.26 10.09 16.25
N ASN A 53 -19.01 9.36 15.41
CA ASN A 53 -19.44 8.00 15.68
C ASN A 53 -18.42 6.93 15.26
N LEU A 54 -17.34 7.31 14.59
CA LEU A 54 -16.32 6.38 14.17
C LEU A 54 -15.42 5.98 15.34
N ASP A 55 -15.01 4.73 15.34
CA ASP A 55 -13.95 4.25 16.23
C ASP A 55 -12.60 4.26 15.49
N ILE A 56 -11.63 5.01 16.03
CA ILE A 56 -10.32 5.20 15.40
C ILE A 56 -9.21 4.86 16.41
N LEU A 57 -8.48 3.79 16.09
CA LEU A 57 -7.29 3.40 16.83
C LEU A 57 -6.05 3.99 16.16
N VAL A 58 -5.17 4.59 16.95
CA VAL A 58 -3.86 5.08 16.52
C VAL A 58 -2.77 4.17 17.08
N ILE A 59 -1.88 3.71 16.22
CA ILE A 59 -0.73 2.89 16.60
C ILE A 59 0.54 3.54 16.04
N ASP A 60 1.37 4.06 16.93
CA ASP A 60 2.73 4.50 16.58
C ASP A 60 3.64 3.28 16.48
N PHE A 61 4.16 3.06 15.27
CA PHE A 61 5.00 1.91 14.99
C PHE A 61 5.96 2.18 13.82
N ASP A 62 7.20 1.74 13.97
CA ASP A 62 8.18 1.74 12.88
C ASP A 62 8.18 0.37 12.18
N LEU A 63 7.64 0.35 10.97
CA LEU A 63 7.54 -0.86 10.16
C LEU A 63 8.89 -1.35 9.61
N THR A 64 9.97 -0.58 9.75
CA THR A 64 11.33 -1.07 9.43
C THR A 64 11.85 -2.04 10.49
N ASP A 65 11.27 -2.05 11.70
CA ASP A 65 11.54 -3.05 12.73
C ASP A 65 10.72 -4.33 12.44
N VAL A 66 11.14 -5.03 11.40
CA VAL A 66 10.41 -6.20 10.87
C VAL A 66 10.27 -7.33 11.89
N GLY A 67 11.20 -7.44 12.83
CA GLY A 67 11.13 -8.43 13.91
C GLY A 67 9.93 -8.24 14.84
N LYS A 68 9.38 -7.02 14.93
CA LYS A 68 8.21 -6.69 15.74
C LYS A 68 6.87 -6.71 14.98
N ILE A 69 6.86 -7.02 13.69
CA ILE A 69 5.61 -7.12 12.92
C ILE A 69 4.62 -8.14 13.53
N PRO A 70 5.03 -9.32 14.01
CA PRO A 70 4.10 -10.24 14.68
C PRO A 70 3.44 -9.64 15.93
N GLU A 71 4.20 -8.85 16.72
CA GLU A 71 3.64 -8.13 17.88
C GLU A 71 2.64 -7.05 17.43
N LEU A 72 2.98 -6.26 16.42
CA LEU A 72 2.05 -5.30 15.83
C LEU A 72 0.77 -5.98 15.37
N TYR A 73 0.89 -7.07 14.62
CA TYR A 73 -0.26 -7.78 14.07
C TYR A 73 -1.15 -8.35 15.16
N SER A 74 -0.57 -8.82 16.28
CA SER A 74 -1.32 -9.33 17.43
C SER A 74 -2.26 -8.29 18.08
N LYS A 75 -1.96 -7.00 17.93
CA LYS A 75 -2.85 -5.91 18.41
C LYS A 75 -4.18 -5.87 17.68
N PHE A 76 -4.28 -6.54 16.52
CA PHE A 76 -5.52 -6.62 15.73
C PHE A 76 -6.46 -7.73 16.21
N ASN A 77 -6.03 -8.66 17.08
CA ASN A 77 -6.80 -9.84 17.50
C ASN A 77 -8.18 -9.51 18.09
N ASN A 78 -8.34 -8.33 18.67
CA ASN A 78 -9.61 -7.88 19.26
C ASN A 78 -10.53 -7.17 18.23
N TYR A 79 -10.08 -6.99 16.99
CA TYR A 79 -10.77 -6.25 15.96
C TYR A 79 -11.10 -7.18 14.78
N HIS A 80 -12.17 -6.90 14.06
CA HIS A 80 -12.45 -7.56 12.79
C HIS A 80 -11.93 -6.69 11.65
N ILE A 81 -10.85 -7.10 11.01
CA ILE A 81 -10.21 -6.32 9.95
C ILE A 81 -10.86 -6.65 8.61
N GLU A 82 -11.75 -5.79 8.12
CA GLU A 82 -12.37 -5.97 6.81
C GLU A 82 -11.39 -5.65 5.67
N THR A 83 -10.52 -4.66 5.87
CA THR A 83 -9.56 -4.23 4.84
C THR A 83 -8.19 -3.93 5.46
N LEU A 84 -7.14 -4.49 4.88
CA LEU A 84 -5.75 -4.12 5.17
C LEU A 84 -5.16 -3.38 3.99
N ILE A 85 -4.71 -2.13 4.21
CA ILE A 85 -4.06 -1.28 3.20
C ILE A 85 -2.61 -1.08 3.59
N ASN A 86 -1.71 -1.78 2.92
CA ASN A 86 -0.27 -1.59 3.03
C ASN A 86 0.16 -0.42 2.15
N ASN A 87 0.12 0.79 2.73
CA ASN A 87 0.50 2.01 2.02
C ASN A 87 1.88 2.54 2.43
N ALA A 88 2.39 2.18 3.61
CA ALA A 88 3.70 2.64 4.06
C ALA A 88 4.80 2.23 3.06
N GLY A 89 5.63 3.18 2.70
CA GLY A 89 6.75 2.96 1.79
C GLY A 89 7.52 4.26 1.53
N PHE A 90 8.75 4.13 1.10
CA PHE A 90 9.54 5.26 0.60
C PHE A 90 10.41 4.83 -0.57
N GLY A 91 10.92 5.81 -1.30
CA GLY A 91 11.87 5.63 -2.38
C GLY A 91 13.15 6.39 -2.14
N MET A 92 14.16 6.08 -2.92
CA MET A 92 15.43 6.80 -2.97
C MET A 92 15.89 6.88 -4.43
N TYR A 93 16.24 8.06 -4.87
CA TYR A 93 16.83 8.31 -6.18
C TYR A 93 18.35 8.52 -6.07
N GLY A 94 19.06 8.13 -7.09
CA GLY A 94 20.52 8.23 -7.22
C GLY A 94 21.12 6.95 -7.75
N ASP A 95 22.35 7.01 -8.22
CA ASP A 95 23.11 5.86 -8.70
C ASP A 95 23.25 4.82 -7.58
N VAL A 96 23.09 3.54 -7.91
CA VAL A 96 23.15 2.44 -6.90
C VAL A 96 24.47 2.47 -6.11
N LYS A 97 25.60 2.83 -6.77
CA LYS A 97 26.92 2.93 -6.13
C LYS A 97 27.02 4.02 -5.04
N GLU A 98 26.10 4.99 -5.08
CA GLU A 98 26.10 6.16 -4.18
C GLU A 98 25.05 6.04 -3.07
N GLN A 99 24.14 5.06 -3.19
CA GLN A 99 23.08 4.88 -2.20
C GLN A 99 23.63 4.29 -0.89
N PRO A 100 23.36 4.91 0.28
CA PRO A 100 23.78 4.37 1.57
C PRO A 100 23.15 2.99 1.84
N LEU A 101 23.95 1.99 2.17
CA LEU A 101 23.49 0.62 2.38
C LEU A 101 22.42 0.49 3.47
N ASN A 102 22.54 1.26 4.56
CA ASN A 102 21.52 1.28 5.61
C ASN A 102 20.16 1.80 5.10
N LYS A 103 20.15 2.76 4.17
CA LYS A 103 18.91 3.26 3.56
C LYS A 103 18.31 2.25 2.56
N ILE A 104 19.17 1.51 1.86
CA ILE A 104 18.72 0.38 1.04
C ILE A 104 18.04 -0.67 1.93
N LEU A 105 18.66 -1.05 3.05
CA LEU A 105 18.07 -1.99 4.01
C LEU A 105 16.74 -1.49 4.57
N ASP A 106 16.69 -0.23 5.06
CA ASP A 106 15.44 0.38 5.54
C ASP A 106 14.32 0.29 4.48
N MET A 107 14.66 0.52 3.20
CA MET A 107 13.70 0.47 2.11
C MET A 107 13.24 -0.97 1.82
N LEU A 108 14.12 -1.97 1.86
CA LEU A 108 13.78 -3.37 1.72
C LEU A 108 12.91 -3.85 2.90
N HIS A 109 13.29 -3.50 4.12
CA HIS A 109 12.51 -3.82 5.32
C HIS A 109 11.09 -3.25 5.24
N LEU A 110 10.94 -1.97 4.86
CA LEU A 110 9.62 -1.34 4.81
C LEU A 110 8.79 -1.80 3.60
N ASN A 111 9.36 -1.67 2.39
CA ASN A 111 8.59 -1.86 1.16
C ASN A 111 8.34 -3.33 0.82
N VAL A 112 9.18 -4.25 1.32
CA VAL A 112 9.13 -5.68 0.99
C VAL A 112 8.77 -6.51 2.21
N GLU A 113 9.63 -6.56 3.23
CA GLU A 113 9.47 -7.51 4.34
C GLU A 113 8.24 -7.20 5.19
N ALA A 114 8.06 -5.94 5.64
CA ALA A 114 6.92 -5.55 6.45
C ALA A 114 5.59 -5.77 5.71
N LEU A 115 5.53 -5.37 4.44
CA LEU A 115 4.37 -5.59 3.58
C LEU A 115 4.05 -7.09 3.46
N THR A 116 5.07 -7.92 3.22
CA THR A 116 4.90 -9.36 3.06
C THR A 116 4.39 -10.02 4.33
N LEU A 117 5.00 -9.68 5.48
CA LEU A 117 4.62 -10.25 6.78
C LEU A 117 3.19 -9.85 7.18
N LEU A 118 2.82 -8.58 7.03
CA LEU A 118 1.45 -8.11 7.28
C LEU A 118 0.45 -8.78 6.33
N SER A 119 0.76 -8.83 5.03
CA SER A 119 -0.10 -9.46 4.03
C SER A 119 -0.30 -10.94 4.31
N SER A 120 0.79 -11.68 4.58
CA SER A 120 0.73 -13.12 4.84
C SER A 120 -0.06 -13.44 6.12
N SER A 121 0.11 -12.65 7.18
CA SER A 121 -0.67 -12.80 8.41
C SER A 121 -2.15 -12.54 8.15
N TYR A 122 -2.47 -11.49 7.38
CA TYR A 122 -3.84 -11.15 7.04
C TYR A 122 -4.50 -12.22 6.14
N VAL A 123 -3.79 -12.73 5.15
CA VAL A 123 -4.27 -13.84 4.31
C VAL A 123 -4.60 -15.06 5.15
N LYS A 124 -3.73 -15.43 6.10
CA LYS A 124 -3.95 -16.57 6.98
C LYS A 124 -5.26 -16.47 7.77
N ASP A 125 -5.57 -15.27 8.29
CA ASP A 125 -6.73 -15.08 9.17
C ASP A 125 -8.03 -14.82 8.40
N TYR A 126 -7.95 -14.20 7.22
CA TYR A 126 -9.11 -13.72 6.45
C TYR A 126 -9.32 -14.43 5.12
N TYR A 127 -8.61 -15.54 4.86
CA TYR A 127 -8.65 -16.29 3.60
C TYR A 127 -10.08 -16.60 3.10
N ASN A 128 -10.95 -17.06 4.00
CA ASN A 128 -12.32 -17.44 3.70
C ASN A 128 -13.35 -16.40 4.18
N GLU A 129 -12.93 -15.21 4.58
CA GLU A 129 -13.83 -14.18 5.10
C GLU A 129 -14.40 -13.34 3.94
N LYS A 130 -15.71 -13.44 3.72
CA LYS A 130 -16.38 -12.73 2.63
C LYS A 130 -16.34 -11.21 2.84
N GLY A 131 -15.90 -10.51 1.81
CA GLY A 131 -15.82 -9.05 1.79
C GLY A 131 -14.48 -8.51 2.31
N SER A 132 -13.57 -9.38 2.78
CA SER A 132 -12.22 -8.96 3.17
C SER A 132 -11.38 -8.61 1.95
N GLN A 133 -10.58 -7.54 2.09
CA GLN A 133 -9.69 -7.06 1.03
C GLN A 133 -8.30 -6.72 1.57
N LEU A 134 -7.28 -7.18 0.87
CA LEU A 134 -5.90 -6.75 1.01
C LEU A 134 -5.56 -5.81 -0.16
N ILE A 135 -5.12 -4.60 0.15
CA ILE A 135 -4.71 -3.63 -0.88
C ILE A 135 -3.28 -3.19 -0.61
N ASN A 136 -2.39 -3.44 -1.56
CA ASN A 136 -1.00 -3.04 -1.49
C ASN A 136 -0.75 -1.82 -2.38
N ILE A 137 -0.07 -0.80 -1.84
CA ILE A 137 0.30 0.37 -2.63
C ILE A 137 1.69 0.16 -3.23
N SER A 138 1.70 0.00 -4.54
CA SER A 138 2.91 -0.14 -5.34
C SER A 138 3.32 1.20 -5.98
N SER A 139 3.65 1.19 -7.24
CA SER A 139 4.02 2.34 -8.07
C SER A 139 3.98 1.94 -9.55
N ALA A 140 3.83 2.90 -10.46
CA ALA A 140 4.12 2.70 -11.87
C ALA A 140 5.57 2.21 -12.09
N GLY A 141 6.50 2.58 -11.20
CA GLY A 141 7.86 2.03 -11.14
C GLY A 141 7.93 0.54 -10.76
N GLY A 142 6.82 -0.11 -10.45
CA GLY A 142 6.73 -1.55 -10.28
C GLY A 142 6.39 -2.33 -11.57
N TYR A 143 6.11 -1.60 -12.66
CA TYR A 143 5.92 -2.18 -14.01
C TYR A 143 6.93 -1.65 -15.01
N THR A 144 7.74 -0.67 -14.62
CA THR A 144 8.78 -0.07 -15.46
C THR A 144 10.01 0.28 -14.64
N ILE A 145 11.18 0.18 -15.27
CA ILE A 145 12.43 0.60 -14.64
C ILE A 145 12.62 2.10 -14.84
N VAL A 146 12.79 2.82 -13.73
CA VAL A 146 13.10 4.24 -13.72
C VAL A 146 14.61 4.40 -13.49
N PRO A 147 15.36 5.04 -14.39
CA PRO A 147 16.76 5.37 -14.15
C PRO A 147 16.94 6.09 -12.82
N ASN A 148 18.03 5.83 -12.11
CA ASN A 148 18.31 6.34 -10.77
C ASN A 148 17.32 5.94 -9.66
N GLY A 149 16.33 5.10 -9.96
CA GLY A 149 15.38 4.56 -8.99
C GLY A 149 15.41 3.03 -8.91
N ILE A 150 16.54 2.39 -9.24
CA ILE A 150 16.64 0.94 -9.47
C ILE A 150 16.18 0.13 -8.27
N VAL A 151 16.74 0.39 -7.09
CA VAL A 151 16.38 -0.38 -5.87
C VAL A 151 14.92 -0.16 -5.51
N TYR A 152 14.42 1.09 -5.60
CA TYR A 152 13.01 1.39 -5.38
C TYR A 152 12.10 0.64 -6.37
N CYS A 153 12.40 0.71 -7.67
CA CYS A 153 11.65 -0.04 -8.69
C CYS A 153 11.63 -1.53 -8.37
N ALA A 154 12.77 -2.13 -8.02
CA ALA A 154 12.85 -3.53 -7.66
C ALA A 154 11.91 -3.89 -6.49
N THR A 155 11.83 -3.04 -5.45
CA THR A 155 10.86 -3.24 -4.36
C THR A 155 9.42 -3.18 -4.85
N LYS A 156 9.10 -2.29 -5.81
CA LYS A 156 7.75 -2.14 -6.34
C LYS A 156 7.37 -3.21 -7.37
N PHE A 157 8.34 -3.73 -8.14
CA PHE A 157 8.16 -4.97 -8.92
C PHE A 157 7.81 -6.15 -8.01
N TYR A 158 8.52 -6.29 -6.88
CA TYR A 158 8.16 -7.30 -5.88
C TYR A 158 6.70 -7.15 -5.43
N VAL A 159 6.27 -5.94 -5.05
CA VAL A 159 4.89 -5.69 -4.57
C VAL A 159 3.85 -6.06 -5.62
N ASN A 160 4.08 -5.69 -6.90
CA ASN A 160 3.18 -6.02 -8.00
C ASN A 160 3.12 -7.53 -8.22
N ALA A 161 4.28 -8.18 -8.38
CA ALA A 161 4.35 -9.62 -8.61
C ALA A 161 3.75 -10.43 -7.44
N PHE A 162 4.06 -10.04 -6.20
CA PHE A 162 3.49 -10.66 -5.01
C PHE A 162 1.95 -10.52 -4.98
N THR A 163 1.43 -9.31 -5.25
CA THR A 163 -0.01 -9.06 -5.10
C THR A 163 -0.83 -9.68 -6.23
N GLU A 164 -0.37 -9.57 -7.49
CA GLU A 164 -1.02 -10.22 -8.63
C GLU A 164 -0.96 -11.75 -8.51
N GLY A 165 0.21 -12.29 -8.10
CA GLY A 165 0.36 -13.72 -7.85
C GLY A 165 -0.57 -14.22 -6.74
N LEU A 166 -0.67 -13.47 -5.63
CA LEU A 166 -1.58 -13.78 -4.54
C LEU A 166 -3.05 -13.71 -4.99
N ALA A 167 -3.44 -12.68 -5.75
CA ALA A 167 -4.81 -12.57 -6.27
C ALA A 167 -5.19 -13.77 -7.15
N LEU A 168 -4.25 -14.23 -7.97
CA LEU A 168 -4.42 -15.43 -8.80
C LEU A 168 -4.57 -16.69 -7.95
N GLU A 169 -3.71 -16.89 -6.94
CA GLU A 169 -3.75 -18.02 -6.02
C GLU A 169 -5.09 -18.07 -5.27
N LEU A 170 -5.53 -16.94 -4.71
CA LEU A 170 -6.81 -16.82 -4.02
C LEU A 170 -7.99 -17.19 -4.94
N LYS A 171 -7.97 -16.70 -6.19
CA LYS A 171 -9.00 -17.02 -7.20
C LYS A 171 -9.01 -18.50 -7.57
N GLN A 172 -7.84 -19.10 -7.81
CA GLN A 172 -7.73 -20.52 -8.16
C GLN A 172 -8.22 -21.45 -7.05
N ASN A 173 -8.05 -21.03 -5.80
CA ASN A 173 -8.47 -21.78 -4.63
C ASN A 173 -9.88 -21.43 -4.13
N ASN A 174 -10.64 -20.61 -4.87
CA ASN A 174 -11.98 -20.13 -4.50
C ASN A 174 -12.05 -19.44 -3.13
N ALA A 175 -10.97 -18.76 -2.72
CA ALA A 175 -10.93 -17.97 -1.51
C ALA A 175 -11.90 -16.78 -1.58
N GLN A 176 -12.36 -16.31 -0.40
CA GLN A 176 -13.28 -15.18 -0.33
C GLN A 176 -12.52 -13.83 -0.23
N LEU A 177 -11.30 -13.85 0.31
CA LEU A 177 -10.41 -12.70 0.37
C LEU A 177 -10.03 -12.26 -1.05
N LYS A 178 -10.00 -10.94 -1.28
CA LYS A 178 -9.49 -10.34 -2.53
C LYS A 178 -8.17 -9.62 -2.25
N ALA A 179 -7.17 -9.86 -3.09
CA ALA A 179 -5.91 -9.11 -3.09
C ALA A 179 -5.88 -8.15 -4.27
N LYS A 180 -5.48 -6.90 -4.02
CA LYS A 180 -5.46 -5.82 -5.01
C LYS A 180 -4.20 -4.97 -4.88
N VAL A 181 -3.77 -4.37 -5.95
CA VAL A 181 -2.64 -3.44 -5.98
C VAL A 181 -3.03 -2.13 -6.66
N LEU A 182 -2.71 -1.01 -6.00
CA LEU A 182 -2.73 0.30 -6.63
C LEU A 182 -1.30 0.67 -7.03
N ALA A 183 -1.11 1.10 -8.27
CA ALA A 183 0.18 1.50 -8.84
C ALA A 183 0.19 2.99 -9.21
N PRO A 184 0.40 3.91 -8.24
CA PRO A 184 0.49 5.34 -8.48
C PRO A 184 1.62 5.71 -9.45
N ALA A 185 1.38 6.73 -10.29
CA ALA A 185 2.45 7.49 -10.95
C ALA A 185 2.93 8.64 -10.04
N ALA A 186 3.54 9.68 -10.62
CA ALA A 186 3.94 10.86 -9.87
C ALA A 186 2.74 11.43 -9.09
N THR A 187 2.88 11.52 -7.77
CA THR A 187 1.81 11.99 -6.88
C THR A 187 2.39 13.01 -5.91
N LYS A 188 1.80 14.19 -5.86
CA LYS A 188 2.25 15.31 -5.01
C LYS A 188 2.06 14.98 -3.54
N THR A 189 3.16 14.61 -2.90
CA THR A 189 3.26 14.20 -1.49
C THR A 189 4.64 14.56 -0.96
N ASN A 190 4.91 14.26 0.30
CA ASN A 190 6.28 14.37 0.83
C ASN A 190 7.25 13.30 0.28
N PHE A 191 6.77 12.39 -0.57
CA PHE A 191 7.61 11.34 -1.18
C PHE A 191 8.77 11.92 -1.99
N GLY A 192 8.52 12.98 -2.77
CA GLY A 192 9.55 13.65 -3.57
C GLY A 192 10.71 14.16 -2.71
N ASN A 193 10.41 14.78 -1.57
CA ASN A 193 11.42 15.24 -0.62
C ASN A 193 12.24 14.06 -0.08
N VAL A 194 11.59 13.02 0.37
CA VAL A 194 12.26 11.83 0.93
C VAL A 194 13.12 11.12 -0.12
N ALA A 195 12.58 10.92 -1.32
CA ALA A 195 13.25 10.18 -2.38
C ALA A 195 14.48 10.89 -2.95
N THR A 196 14.47 12.23 -2.93
CA THR A 196 15.58 13.05 -3.46
C THR A 196 16.52 13.57 -2.37
N GLY A 197 16.16 13.41 -1.08
CA GLY A 197 16.87 14.00 0.04
C GLY A 197 16.76 15.53 0.12
N LYS A 198 15.80 16.14 -0.58
CA LYS A 198 15.54 17.59 -0.59
C LYS A 198 14.43 17.94 0.39
N THR A 199 14.33 19.20 0.75
CA THR A 199 13.24 19.73 1.60
C THR A 199 12.18 20.49 0.79
N ASP A 200 12.49 20.82 -0.47
CA ASP A 200 11.76 21.74 -1.34
C ASP A 200 11.55 21.13 -2.74
N PHE A 201 11.26 19.84 -2.81
CA PHE A 201 11.03 19.17 -4.08
C PHE A 201 9.83 19.77 -4.82
N ASP A 202 10.10 20.34 -5.99
CA ASP A 202 9.13 21.04 -6.82
C ASP A 202 8.54 20.07 -7.87
N TYR A 203 7.30 19.65 -7.67
CA TYR A 203 6.59 18.74 -8.58
C TYR A 203 6.31 19.40 -9.92
N ASP A 204 5.99 20.71 -9.94
CA ASP A 204 5.65 21.45 -11.18
C ASP A 204 6.85 21.54 -12.12
N LYS A 205 8.08 21.61 -11.56
CA LYS A 205 9.31 21.60 -12.37
C LYS A 205 9.79 20.19 -12.72
N SER A 206 9.43 19.19 -11.91
CA SER A 206 10.01 17.84 -12.02
C SER A 206 9.20 16.93 -12.93
N TYR A 207 7.89 17.16 -13.05
CA TYR A 207 6.99 16.30 -13.81
C TYR A 207 6.06 17.11 -14.70
N PRO A 208 5.83 16.70 -15.96
CA PRO A 208 4.84 17.33 -16.83
C PRO A 208 3.41 17.16 -16.30
N ASN A 209 3.13 16.02 -15.65
CA ASN A 209 1.86 15.70 -15.03
C ASN A 209 2.09 14.96 -13.71
N TYR A 210 1.24 15.18 -12.74
CA TYR A 210 1.19 14.44 -11.48
C TYR A 210 -0.24 14.50 -10.92
N HIS A 211 -0.56 13.55 -10.03
CA HIS A 211 -1.82 13.55 -9.29
C HIS A 211 -1.63 14.10 -7.87
N THR A 212 -2.73 14.50 -7.26
CA THR A 212 -2.78 14.80 -5.82
C THR A 212 -2.96 13.53 -4.99
N SER A 213 -2.76 13.64 -3.68
CA SER A 213 -3.06 12.55 -2.74
C SER A 213 -4.54 12.21 -2.72
N GLU A 214 -5.40 13.22 -2.87
CA GLU A 214 -6.85 13.13 -2.87
C GLU A 214 -7.35 12.36 -4.11
N GLU A 215 -6.87 12.71 -5.30
CA GLU A 215 -7.17 11.97 -6.54
C GLU A 215 -6.73 10.51 -6.43
N MET A 216 -5.54 10.27 -5.88
CA MET A 216 -5.04 8.92 -5.70
C MET A 216 -5.87 8.11 -4.69
N ALA A 217 -6.42 8.77 -3.67
CA ALA A 217 -7.35 8.14 -2.74
C ALA A 217 -8.69 7.82 -3.42
N ASP A 218 -9.19 8.68 -4.32
CA ASP A 218 -10.38 8.40 -5.11
C ASP A 218 -10.17 7.21 -6.06
N PHE A 219 -8.99 7.08 -6.68
CA PHE A 219 -8.62 5.92 -7.49
C PHE A 219 -8.52 4.63 -6.66
N LEU A 220 -7.99 4.72 -5.42
CA LEU A 220 -8.00 3.57 -4.52
C LEU A 220 -9.42 3.13 -4.19
N ILE A 221 -10.35 4.07 -3.98
CA ILE A 221 -11.75 3.73 -3.74
C ILE A 221 -12.38 3.07 -4.96
N GLN A 222 -12.12 3.55 -6.17
CA GLN A 222 -12.61 2.90 -7.39
C GLN A 222 -12.08 1.45 -7.49
N LEU A 223 -10.79 1.24 -7.20
CA LEU A 223 -10.21 -0.10 -7.13
C LEU A 223 -10.87 -0.95 -6.03
N TYR A 224 -11.05 -0.40 -4.82
CA TYR A 224 -11.68 -1.07 -3.68
C TYR A 224 -13.09 -1.57 -4.03
N GLU A 225 -13.90 -0.75 -4.70
CA GLU A 225 -15.28 -1.03 -5.07
C GLU A 225 -15.40 -1.94 -6.33
N SER A 226 -14.34 -2.08 -7.13
CA SER A 226 -14.30 -2.91 -8.34
C SER A 226 -14.03 -4.38 -8.04
N ASP A 227 -14.16 -5.23 -9.05
CA ASP A 227 -13.71 -6.63 -9.03
C ASP A 227 -12.31 -6.82 -9.63
N LYS A 228 -11.64 -5.74 -10.02
CA LYS A 228 -10.32 -5.76 -10.63
C LYS A 228 -9.20 -5.92 -9.60
N THR A 229 -8.08 -6.47 -10.04
CA THR A 229 -6.90 -6.71 -9.21
C THR A 229 -5.97 -5.51 -9.17
N VAL A 230 -5.82 -4.81 -10.29
CA VAL A 230 -4.85 -3.72 -10.46
C VAL A 230 -5.57 -2.42 -10.77
N GLY A 231 -5.26 -1.38 -9.99
CA GLY A 231 -5.53 0.02 -10.36
C GLY A 231 -4.21 0.68 -10.72
N TYR A 232 -4.11 1.32 -11.86
CA TYR A 232 -2.86 1.89 -12.35
C TYR A 232 -3.09 3.20 -13.10
N ILE A 233 -2.02 3.97 -13.23
CA ILE A 233 -2.01 5.16 -14.08
C ILE A 233 -1.40 4.76 -15.44
N SER A 234 -2.17 4.94 -16.51
CA SER A 234 -1.72 4.71 -17.86
C SER A 234 -0.53 5.61 -18.19
N ARG A 235 0.53 5.05 -18.78
CA ARG A 235 1.70 5.84 -19.21
C ARG A 235 1.46 6.67 -20.45
N GLU A 236 0.46 6.29 -21.24
CA GLU A 236 0.14 6.96 -22.50
C GLU A 236 -0.77 8.17 -22.26
N THR A 237 -1.83 7.98 -21.46
CA THR A 237 -2.84 9.02 -21.23
C THR A 237 -2.67 9.76 -19.91
N PHE A 238 -1.89 9.19 -18.98
CA PHE A 238 -1.79 9.63 -17.58
C PHE A 238 -3.12 9.57 -16.82
N GLU A 239 -4.08 8.79 -17.28
CA GLU A 239 -5.37 8.54 -16.67
C GLU A 239 -5.33 7.28 -15.80
N PHE A 240 -6.24 7.21 -14.82
CA PHE A 240 -6.44 6.02 -14.01
C PHE A 240 -7.24 4.97 -14.78
N ASP A 241 -6.82 3.70 -14.68
CA ASP A 241 -7.53 2.57 -15.27
C ASP A 241 -7.43 1.33 -14.38
N LEU A 242 -8.25 0.33 -14.67
CA LEU A 242 -8.40 -0.91 -13.92
C LEU A 242 -8.07 -2.14 -14.79
N SER A 243 -7.29 -3.09 -14.25
CA SER A 243 -6.89 -4.32 -14.93
C SER A 243 -7.04 -5.56 -14.05
N ASP A 244 -7.13 -6.73 -14.66
CA ASP A 244 -7.09 -8.01 -13.96
C ASP A 244 -5.66 -8.48 -13.63
N GLY A 245 -4.65 -7.82 -14.21
CA GLY A 245 -3.23 -8.10 -13.99
C GLY A 245 -2.40 -7.87 -15.26
N PHE A 246 -1.08 -7.77 -15.08
CA PHE A 246 -0.11 -7.55 -16.15
C PHE A 246 0.92 -8.67 -16.28
N PHE A 247 1.18 -9.43 -15.18
CA PHE A 247 2.16 -10.49 -15.22
C PHE A 247 1.61 -11.75 -15.88
N GLN A 248 2.44 -12.38 -16.71
CA GLN A 248 2.11 -13.65 -17.32
C GLN A 248 2.01 -14.75 -16.25
N ASN A 249 0.99 -15.60 -16.39
CA ASN A 249 0.76 -16.73 -15.54
C ASN A 249 1.27 -18.02 -16.22
N ALA A 250 2.12 -18.75 -15.54
CA ALA A 250 2.61 -20.05 -16.02
C ALA A 250 1.55 -21.17 -15.94
N PHE A 251 0.38 -20.91 -15.32
CA PHE A 251 -0.75 -21.83 -15.10
C PHE A 251 -0.41 -23.14 -14.36
N SER A 252 0.80 -23.64 -14.46
CA SER A 252 1.26 -24.88 -13.79
C SER A 252 2.77 -24.95 -13.77
N SER A 253 3.34 -25.24 -12.61
CA SER A 253 4.74 -25.64 -12.47
C SER A 253 4.97 -27.13 -12.74
N LYS A 254 3.90 -27.92 -12.99
CA LYS A 254 3.99 -29.37 -13.16
C LYS A 254 4.88 -29.80 -14.30
N ASN A 255 5.06 -28.95 -15.31
CA ASN A 255 5.96 -29.23 -16.45
C ASN A 255 7.40 -28.83 -16.18
N ASN A 256 7.67 -28.08 -15.13
CA ASN A 256 9.01 -27.53 -14.81
C ASN A 256 9.66 -28.24 -13.63
N VAL A 257 8.90 -28.91 -12.79
CA VAL A 257 9.40 -29.58 -11.58
C VAL A 257 8.71 -30.93 -11.43
N LYS A 258 9.49 -32.00 -11.40
CA LYS A 258 9.06 -33.29 -10.86
C LYS A 258 9.39 -33.25 -9.37
N PHE A 259 8.38 -33.11 -8.54
CA PHE A 259 8.48 -33.32 -7.10
C PHE A 259 8.23 -34.79 -6.78
#